data_3b7d05240277a09c6347a8e9a81897eb
#
_entry.id   3b7d05240277a09c6347a8e9a81897eb
#
_cell.length_a   1.000
_cell.length_b   1.000
_cell.length_c   1.000
_cell.angle_alpha   90.00
_cell.angle_beta   90.00
_cell.angle_gamma   90.00
#
_symmetry.space_group_name_H-M   'P 1'
#
loop_
_entity.id
_entity.type
_entity.pdbx_description
1 polymer ?
#
loop_
_entity_poly.entity_id
_entity_poly.type
_entity_poly.pdbx_seq_one_letter_code
_entity_poly.pdbx_strand_id
1 'polypeptide(L)'
;MIDTEILIIGGGAAGLTAAIELSQKYKVSVISKETIVDSSTWYAQGGIAAVMGEKDTVEEHIADTLEVGDGICDKHAVAHCVKNSKSAIDWLIEMGVNFTMTQDGEKLHLTQEGGHSKRRVAHSKDLSLIHI
;
A
#
# COMPACT_ATOMS: atom_id res chain seq x y z
N MET A 1 -3.66 -34.43 1.76
CA MET A 1 -3.97 -33.69 0.50
C MET A 1 -4.59 -32.37 0.92
N ILE A 2 -4.04 -31.23 0.47
CA ILE A 2 -4.62 -29.92 0.76
C ILE A 2 -5.72 -29.69 -0.28
N ASP A 3 -6.95 -29.51 0.20
CA ASP A 3 -8.10 -29.19 -0.66
C ASP A 3 -8.22 -27.67 -0.77
N THR A 4 -7.99 -27.11 -1.94
CA THR A 4 -8.05 -25.68 -2.19
C THR A 4 -8.71 -25.38 -3.52
N GLU A 5 -9.50 -24.30 -3.59
CA GLU A 5 -10.12 -23.83 -4.83
C GLU A 5 -9.25 -22.79 -5.52
N ILE A 6 -8.50 -22.01 -4.75
CA ILE A 6 -7.60 -20.96 -5.26
C ILE A 6 -6.23 -21.11 -4.62
N LEU A 7 -5.21 -21.20 -5.44
CA LEU A 7 -3.82 -21.21 -5.03
C LEU A 7 -3.16 -19.88 -5.40
N ILE A 8 -2.63 -19.19 -4.39
CA ILE A 8 -1.87 -17.95 -4.56
C ILE A 8 -0.40 -18.24 -4.34
N ILE A 9 0.44 -17.86 -5.27
CA ILE A 9 1.89 -18.03 -5.22
C ILE A 9 2.52 -16.65 -4.91
N GLY A 10 3.01 -16.50 -3.70
CA GLY A 10 3.66 -15.29 -3.18
C GLY A 10 2.94 -14.73 -1.96
N GLY A 11 3.67 -14.63 -0.84
CA GLY A 11 3.19 -14.11 0.46
C GLY A 11 3.49 -12.62 0.68
N GLY A 12 3.68 -11.83 -0.37
CA GLY A 12 3.81 -10.37 -0.27
C GLY A 12 2.46 -9.66 -0.21
N ALA A 13 2.46 -8.33 -0.11
CA ALA A 13 1.23 -7.51 0.04
C ALA A 13 0.14 -7.87 -0.98
N ALA A 14 0.47 -7.99 -2.26
CA ALA A 14 -0.51 -8.31 -3.30
C ALA A 14 -1.15 -9.69 -3.11
N GLY A 15 -0.32 -10.71 -2.80
CA GLY A 15 -0.80 -12.08 -2.57
C GLY A 15 -1.67 -12.18 -1.32
N LEU A 16 -1.27 -11.53 -0.24
CA LEU A 16 -2.03 -11.53 1.01
C LEU A 16 -3.34 -10.75 0.88
N THR A 17 -3.35 -9.60 0.21
CA THR A 17 -4.58 -8.86 -0.09
C THR A 17 -5.56 -9.73 -0.89
N ALA A 18 -5.08 -10.35 -1.96
CA ALA A 18 -5.91 -11.26 -2.76
C ALA A 18 -6.42 -12.46 -1.92
N ALA A 19 -5.58 -13.00 -1.02
CA ALA A 19 -5.99 -14.11 -0.16
C ALA A 19 -7.10 -13.69 0.81
N ILE A 20 -6.97 -12.53 1.46
CA ILE A 20 -7.98 -12.00 2.39
C ILE A 20 -9.32 -11.81 1.67
N GLU A 21 -9.31 -11.12 0.55
CA GLU A 21 -10.54 -10.85 -0.22
C GLU A 21 -11.21 -12.13 -0.75
N LEU A 22 -10.43 -13.04 -1.31
CA LEU A 22 -10.97 -14.27 -1.90
C LEU A 22 -11.40 -15.29 -0.85
N SER A 23 -10.77 -15.31 0.33
CA SER A 23 -11.09 -16.25 1.41
C SER A 23 -12.52 -16.09 1.95
N GLN A 24 -13.16 -14.95 1.69
CA GLN A 24 -14.56 -14.72 2.05
C GLN A 24 -15.53 -15.64 1.28
N LYS A 25 -15.11 -16.20 0.14
CA LYS A 25 -15.97 -16.99 -0.75
C LYS A 25 -15.38 -18.33 -1.15
N TYR A 26 -14.07 -18.49 -1.06
CA TYR A 26 -13.34 -19.64 -1.58
C TYR A 26 -12.37 -20.20 -0.54
N LYS A 27 -12.03 -21.47 -0.68
CA LYS A 27 -10.90 -22.07 0.05
C LYS A 27 -9.60 -21.65 -0.61
N VAL A 28 -8.87 -20.74 0.04
CA VAL A 28 -7.64 -20.16 -0.49
C VAL A 28 -6.44 -20.79 0.21
N SER A 29 -5.41 -21.13 -0.55
CA SER A 29 -4.09 -21.48 -0.04
C SER A 29 -3.05 -20.51 -0.59
N VAL A 30 -2.14 -20.07 0.27
CA VAL A 30 -1.01 -19.23 -0.11
C VAL A 30 0.27 -20.05 0.01
N ILE A 31 1.09 -20.04 -1.03
CA ILE A 31 2.44 -20.63 -1.02
C ILE A 31 3.45 -19.50 -1.04
N SER A 32 4.38 -19.51 -0.11
CA SER A 32 5.53 -18.61 -0.06
C SER A 32 6.83 -19.40 -0.14
N LYS A 33 7.88 -18.79 -0.71
CA LYS A 33 9.22 -19.39 -0.79
C LYS A 33 9.81 -19.59 0.62
N GLU A 34 9.60 -18.60 1.47
CA GLU A 34 10.02 -18.58 2.88
C GLU A 34 8.79 -18.31 3.76
N THR A 35 9.00 -18.09 5.04
CA THR A 35 7.89 -17.68 5.92
C THR A 35 7.28 -16.36 5.45
N ILE A 36 6.02 -16.08 5.78
CA ILE A 36 5.33 -14.85 5.38
C ILE A 36 6.07 -13.60 5.87
N VAL A 37 6.72 -13.71 7.04
CA VAL A 37 7.54 -12.65 7.64
C VAL A 37 8.89 -12.44 6.95
N ASP A 38 9.29 -13.31 6.02
CA ASP A 38 10.51 -13.16 5.20
C ASP A 38 10.16 -12.66 3.78
N SER A 39 9.27 -11.71 3.69
CA SER A 39 8.87 -11.12 2.41
C SER A 39 9.45 -9.71 2.23
N SER A 40 9.56 -9.26 0.97
CA SER A 40 9.95 -7.88 0.67
C SER A 40 9.00 -6.86 1.30
N THR A 41 7.74 -7.21 1.48
CA THR A 41 6.75 -6.38 2.18
C THR A 41 7.06 -6.27 3.66
N TRP A 42 7.50 -7.36 4.29
CA TRP A 42 7.89 -7.36 5.69
C TRP A 42 9.11 -6.46 5.95
N TYR A 43 10.09 -6.48 5.04
CA TYR A 43 11.30 -5.66 5.14
C TYR A 43 11.14 -4.27 4.50
N ALA A 44 9.98 -3.92 3.95
CA ALA A 44 9.76 -2.61 3.38
C ALA A 44 9.85 -1.53 4.47
N GLN A 45 10.63 -0.50 4.18
CA GLN A 45 10.76 0.70 5.01
C GLN A 45 10.17 1.90 4.25
N GLY A 46 9.65 2.86 4.98
CA GLY A 46 9.00 4.04 4.40
C GLY A 46 7.48 4.00 4.60
N GLY A 47 6.76 4.62 3.70
CA GLY A 47 5.32 4.75 3.80
C GLY A 47 4.60 4.46 2.49
N ILE A 48 3.32 4.79 2.48
CA ILE A 48 2.47 4.68 1.30
C ILE A 48 2.05 6.08 0.87
N ALA A 49 2.34 6.44 -0.37
CA ALA A 49 1.94 7.71 -0.95
C ALA A 49 0.49 7.67 -1.42
N ALA A 50 -0.34 8.57 -0.91
CA ALA A 50 -1.73 8.73 -1.33
C ALA A 50 -2.21 10.17 -1.19
N VAL A 51 -3.15 10.57 -2.05
CA VAL A 51 -3.78 11.88 -1.97
C VAL A 51 -4.78 11.90 -0.82
N MET A 52 -4.33 12.37 0.34
CA MET A 52 -5.11 12.45 1.58
C MET A 52 -5.24 13.89 2.10
N GLY A 53 -4.34 14.77 1.68
CA GLY A 53 -4.30 16.17 2.11
C GLY A 53 -5.21 17.06 1.27
N GLU A 54 -5.81 18.09 1.89
CA GLU A 54 -6.73 19.04 1.23
C GLU A 54 -6.07 19.89 0.12
N LYS A 55 -4.73 20.00 0.15
CA LYS A 55 -3.95 20.80 -0.82
C LYS A 55 -3.22 19.95 -1.85
N ASP A 56 -3.59 18.69 -1.97
CA ASP A 56 -3.01 17.74 -2.91
C ASP A 56 -4.07 17.21 -3.88
N THR A 57 -3.67 16.86 -5.09
CA THR A 57 -4.56 16.34 -6.12
C THR A 57 -4.01 15.06 -6.75
N VAL A 58 -4.92 14.25 -7.29
CA VAL A 58 -4.57 13.04 -8.04
C VAL A 58 -3.68 13.38 -9.24
N GLU A 59 -3.96 14.49 -9.91
CA GLU A 59 -3.23 14.97 -11.09
C GLU A 59 -1.80 15.36 -10.74
N GLU A 60 -1.59 16.07 -9.62
CA GLU A 60 -0.25 16.42 -9.14
C GLU A 60 0.55 15.17 -8.75
N HIS A 61 -0.09 14.21 -8.08
CA HIS A 61 0.59 12.96 -7.71
C HIS A 61 0.97 12.12 -8.94
N ILE A 62 0.10 12.05 -9.95
CA ILE A 62 0.41 11.40 -11.23
C ILE A 62 1.60 12.11 -11.92
N ALA A 63 1.57 13.44 -11.98
CA ALA A 63 2.63 14.22 -12.60
C ALA A 63 3.99 13.99 -11.92
N ASP A 64 4.06 14.10 -10.60
CA ASP A 64 5.26 13.83 -9.81
C ASP A 64 5.82 12.42 -10.10
N THR A 65 4.93 11.42 -10.12
CA THR A 65 5.33 10.02 -10.36
C THR A 65 5.90 9.81 -11.76
N LEU A 66 5.28 10.42 -12.77
CA LEU A 66 5.75 10.32 -14.17
C LEU A 66 7.06 11.09 -14.40
N GLU A 67 7.24 12.23 -13.73
CA GLU A 67 8.47 13.02 -13.79
C GLU A 67 9.64 12.23 -13.21
N VAL A 68 9.50 11.70 -12.00
CA VAL A 68 10.56 10.89 -11.36
C VAL A 68 10.84 9.60 -12.13
N GLY A 69 9.81 9.02 -12.73
CA GLY A 69 9.92 7.81 -13.54
C GLY A 69 10.67 7.99 -14.87
N ASP A 70 10.94 9.23 -15.29
CA ASP A 70 11.76 9.58 -16.47
C ASP A 70 11.46 8.73 -17.72
N GLY A 71 10.18 8.52 -18.00
CA GLY A 71 9.69 7.82 -19.20
C GLY A 71 9.58 6.29 -19.08
N ILE A 72 10.01 5.65 -17.99
CA ILE A 72 9.84 4.20 -17.80
C ILE A 72 8.48 3.79 -17.25
N CYS A 73 7.68 4.75 -16.78
CA CYS A 73 6.38 4.48 -16.20
C CYS A 73 5.30 4.27 -17.26
N ASP A 74 4.45 3.25 -17.08
CA ASP A 74 3.18 3.16 -17.79
C ASP A 74 2.18 4.15 -17.18
N LYS A 75 1.72 5.11 -18.00
CA LYS A 75 0.82 6.18 -17.57
C LYS A 75 -0.53 5.69 -17.05
N HIS A 76 -1.05 4.62 -17.65
CA HIS A 76 -2.34 4.05 -17.24
C HIS A 76 -2.19 3.34 -15.89
N ALA A 77 -1.11 2.59 -15.68
CA ALA A 77 -0.80 1.94 -14.42
C ALA A 77 -0.62 2.98 -13.29
N VAL A 78 0.16 4.05 -13.54
CA VAL A 78 0.33 5.15 -12.56
C VAL A 78 -1.01 5.78 -12.21
N ALA A 79 -1.81 6.14 -13.21
CA ALA A 79 -3.11 6.76 -12.97
C ALA A 79 -4.06 5.83 -12.20
N HIS A 80 -4.03 4.53 -12.49
CA HIS A 80 -4.83 3.53 -11.76
C HIS A 80 -4.40 3.43 -10.30
N CYS A 81 -3.12 3.28 -10.02
CA CYS A 81 -2.59 3.19 -8.67
C CYS A 81 -2.90 4.45 -7.84
N VAL A 82 -2.61 5.63 -8.40
CA VAL A 82 -2.81 6.90 -7.68
C VAL A 82 -4.29 7.15 -7.39
N LYS A 83 -5.19 6.91 -8.34
CA LYS A 83 -6.63 7.09 -8.13
C LYS A 83 -7.21 6.19 -7.04
N ASN A 84 -6.65 5.00 -6.87
CA ASN A 84 -7.10 4.02 -5.88
C ASN A 84 -6.30 4.05 -4.56
N SER A 85 -5.28 4.90 -4.46
CA SER A 85 -4.38 4.91 -3.31
C SER A 85 -5.08 5.26 -1.99
N LYS A 86 -6.03 6.20 -2.02
CA LYS A 86 -6.79 6.57 -0.82
C LYS A 86 -7.61 5.39 -0.30
N SER A 87 -8.37 4.73 -1.17
CA SER A 87 -9.19 3.58 -0.76
C SER A 87 -8.34 2.41 -0.26
N ALA A 88 -7.12 2.24 -0.79
CA ALA A 88 -6.19 1.24 -0.30
C ALA A 88 -5.71 1.56 1.14
N ILE A 89 -5.41 2.82 1.46
CA ILE A 89 -5.08 3.23 2.83
C ILE A 89 -6.27 3.07 3.76
N ASP A 90 -7.46 3.48 3.34
CA ASP A 90 -8.68 3.34 4.14
C ASP A 90 -8.92 1.84 4.48
N TRP A 91 -8.78 0.94 3.50
CA TRP A 91 -8.86 -0.50 3.70
C TRP A 91 -7.79 -1.04 4.67
N LEU A 92 -6.54 -0.57 4.58
CA LEU A 92 -5.48 -0.97 5.51
C LEU A 92 -5.80 -0.54 6.95
N ILE A 93 -6.38 0.64 7.14
CA ILE A 93 -6.84 1.13 8.45
C ILE A 93 -7.94 0.21 9.00
N GLU A 94 -8.91 -0.18 8.18
CA GLU A 94 -9.97 -1.13 8.55
C GLU A 94 -9.40 -2.50 8.93
N MET A 95 -8.30 -2.93 8.28
CA MET A 95 -7.57 -4.16 8.63
C MET A 95 -6.72 -4.03 9.91
N GLY A 96 -6.67 -2.85 10.53
CA GLY A 96 -5.99 -2.63 11.80
C GLY A 96 -4.56 -2.08 11.68
N VAL A 97 -4.13 -1.62 10.50
CA VAL A 97 -2.83 -0.97 10.34
C VAL A 97 -2.82 0.37 11.08
N ASN A 98 -1.87 0.54 11.99
CA ASN A 98 -1.70 1.73 12.79
C ASN A 98 -0.79 2.74 12.10
N PHE A 99 -1.36 3.63 11.31
CA PHE A 99 -0.64 4.77 10.76
C PHE A 99 -0.39 5.85 11.82
N THR A 100 0.68 6.62 11.63
CA THR A 100 0.98 7.77 12.47
C THR A 100 -0.08 8.86 12.26
N MET A 101 -0.65 9.33 13.37
CA MET A 101 -1.66 10.39 13.37
C MET A 101 -1.02 11.74 13.68
N THR A 102 -1.72 12.82 13.34
CA THR A 102 -1.41 14.17 13.80
C THR A 102 -1.51 14.27 15.33
N GLN A 103 -0.95 15.32 15.95
CA GLN A 103 -0.93 15.46 17.42
C GLN A 103 -2.33 15.50 18.05
N ASP A 104 -3.31 16.01 17.32
CA ASP A 104 -4.73 16.02 17.74
C ASP A 104 -5.42 14.65 17.53
N GLY A 105 -4.78 13.72 16.81
CA GLY A 105 -5.33 12.41 16.53
C GLY A 105 -6.44 12.37 15.48
N GLU A 106 -6.71 13.49 14.80
CA GLU A 106 -7.86 13.58 13.89
C GLU A 106 -7.53 13.16 12.45
N LYS A 107 -6.26 13.35 12.01
CA LYS A 107 -5.84 13.09 10.62
C LYS A 107 -4.56 12.25 10.59
N LEU A 108 -4.28 11.65 9.44
CA LEU A 108 -3.00 11.01 9.20
C LEU A 108 -1.88 12.06 9.17
N HIS A 109 -0.77 11.76 9.84
CA HIS A 109 0.45 12.55 9.70
C HIS A 109 1.13 12.20 8.38
N LEU A 110 1.15 13.15 7.45
CA LEU A 110 1.74 12.96 6.13
C LEU A 110 3.11 13.62 6.06
N THR A 111 4.08 12.91 5.50
CA THR A 111 5.40 13.44 5.16
C THR A 111 5.55 13.71 3.68
N GLN A 112 6.52 14.56 3.35
CA GLN A 112 6.97 14.77 1.99
C GLN A 112 8.33 14.11 1.84
N GLU A 113 8.44 13.23 0.86
CA GLU A 113 9.68 12.54 0.53
C GLU A 113 10.16 12.93 -0.85
N GLY A 114 11.35 12.47 -1.25
CA GLY A 114 11.94 12.76 -2.55
C GLY A 114 11.00 12.37 -3.71
N GLY A 115 10.91 13.23 -4.72
CA GLY A 115 10.02 13.01 -5.86
C GLY A 115 8.56 13.42 -5.64
N HIS A 116 8.19 13.89 -4.45
CA HIS A 116 6.85 14.39 -4.17
C HIS A 116 6.82 15.91 -4.01
N SER A 117 5.94 16.59 -4.73
CA SER A 117 5.70 18.04 -4.58
C SER A 117 4.86 18.39 -3.34
N LYS A 118 4.18 17.41 -2.76
CA LYS A 118 3.26 17.56 -1.62
C LYS A 118 3.54 16.54 -0.51
N ARG A 119 3.01 16.84 0.69
CA ARG A 119 2.96 15.88 1.79
C ARG A 119 1.86 14.87 1.54
N ARG A 120 2.21 13.64 1.17
CA ARG A 120 1.25 12.58 0.85
C ARG A 120 1.66 11.19 1.31
N VAL A 121 2.79 11.07 1.98
CA VAL A 121 3.29 9.77 2.42
C VAL A 121 2.80 9.51 3.84
N ALA A 122 1.90 8.54 3.98
CA ALA A 122 1.46 8.01 5.26
C ALA A 122 2.39 6.87 5.69
N HIS A 123 2.77 6.84 6.97
CA HIS A 123 3.65 5.80 7.51
C HIS A 123 3.21 5.34 8.91
N SER A 124 3.60 4.14 9.28
CA SER A 124 3.41 3.59 10.61
C SER A 124 4.42 4.20 11.59
N LYS A 125 4.15 4.10 12.89
CA LYS A 125 4.95 4.73 13.97
C LYS A 125 6.45 4.37 13.94
N ASP A 126 6.80 3.23 13.40
CA ASP A 126 8.17 2.72 13.30
C ASP A 126 8.76 2.81 11.89
N LEU A 127 8.12 3.57 10.98
CA LEU A 127 8.48 3.67 9.57
C LEU A 127 8.43 2.33 8.81
N SER A 128 7.89 1.30 9.40
CA SER A 128 7.73 0.01 8.75
C SER A 128 6.26 -0.31 8.54
N LEU A 129 5.94 -0.92 7.39
CA LEU A 129 4.62 -1.50 7.11
C LEU A 129 4.46 -2.87 7.80
N ILE A 130 5.32 -3.17 8.76
CA ILE A 130 5.62 -4.52 9.27
C ILE A 130 4.58 -5.08 10.23
N HIS A 131 3.65 -4.28 10.72
CA HIS A 131 2.70 -4.71 11.75
C HIS A 131 1.28 -4.89 11.21
N ILE A 132 1.19 -5.50 10.00
CA ILE A 132 -0.08 -5.97 9.46
C ILE A 132 -0.30 -7.43 9.86
#